data_1d133e0f2476ba19680ee0a03744a5b2
#
_entry.id   1d133e0f2476ba19680ee0a03744a5b2
#
_cell.length_a   1.000
_cell.length_b   1.000
_cell.length_c   1.000
_cell.angle_alpha   90.00
_cell.angle_beta   90.00
_cell.angle_gamma   90.00
#
_symmetry.space_group_name_H-M   'P 1'
#
loop_
_entity.id
_entity.type
_entity.pdbx_description
1 polymer ?
#
loop_
_entity_poly.entity_id
_entity_poly.type
_entity_poly.pdbx_seq_one_letter_code
_entity_poly.pdbx_strand_id
1 'polypeptide(L)'
;MLKISKLIILFLFSLFIISCHHRNDDDDKMIFRYNEAVGIQSLDPAFSSGQAALWPCNMLYNGLVDLDDSLKVIPMIAKHWDISEDGKVYTFFLRDDVYFHQTEHFTFPEKRKVVAFDFVYSLSRILDPETASPGAWIFQKVARDEANKPMFKAIDDTTFQITLAEPFPPFLSILAMKYCSVIPFEVVEHYGKDFRKFPVGTGPFKMQLWEEGVKLVLRKNELYFEKDEQGNQLPYLDAVAISFIIDKQAQFMEFMKGSIDFMSGVDPCYKDALLTRAGTLNPDVADQMNMITAPYLNTEYLGFLLKNDDPNNPLLKKEVRQAINYGFDREKMIRYLRNNIGNAQVSGFVPEGMLSFNAERVKGYDYNPEKALELLAQAGYPNGKGMPEIALSVSAAYLDLCQYIQHDLGLLGIPVRLDVQQAA
;
A
#
# COMPACT_ATOMS: atom_id res chain seq x y z
N MET A 1 -57.06 23.23 -41.16
CA MET A 1 -55.69 22.66 -41.19
C MET A 1 -54.72 23.27 -40.14
N LEU A 2 -54.71 24.55 -39.87
CA LEU A 2 -53.76 25.21 -38.96
C LEU A 2 -53.94 24.82 -37.48
N LYS A 3 -55.14 24.46 -37.00
CA LYS A 3 -55.41 24.10 -35.59
C LYS A 3 -54.94 22.67 -35.23
N ILE A 4 -54.96 21.76 -36.19
CA ILE A 4 -54.52 20.34 -35.99
C ILE A 4 -52.99 20.25 -35.95
N SER A 5 -52.29 21.08 -36.75
CA SER A 5 -50.86 21.16 -36.77
C SER A 5 -50.27 21.66 -35.42
N LYS A 6 -50.92 22.66 -34.78
CA LYS A 6 -50.49 23.15 -33.45
C LYS A 6 -50.72 22.14 -32.32
N LEU A 7 -51.76 21.33 -32.41
CA LEU A 7 -52.05 20.27 -31.41
C LEU A 7 -51.03 19.12 -31.49
N ILE A 8 -50.63 18.77 -32.72
CA ILE A 8 -49.62 17.71 -32.96
C ILE A 8 -48.23 18.17 -32.48
N ILE A 9 -47.86 19.46 -32.70
CA ILE A 9 -46.60 20.03 -32.22
C ILE A 9 -46.60 20.09 -30.69
N LEU A 10 -47.73 20.43 -30.04
CA LEU A 10 -47.81 20.46 -28.57
C LEU A 10 -47.73 19.07 -27.97
N PHE A 11 -48.28 18.03 -28.64
CA PHE A 11 -48.23 16.64 -28.22
C PHE A 11 -46.82 16.04 -28.41
N LEU A 12 -46.10 16.40 -29.48
CA LEU A 12 -44.71 16.03 -29.69
C LEU A 12 -43.78 16.72 -28.69
N PHE A 13 -44.06 17.95 -28.27
CA PHE A 13 -43.27 18.64 -27.25
C PHE A 13 -43.49 18.10 -25.83
N SER A 14 -44.72 17.60 -25.53
CA SER A 14 -45.01 16.92 -24.26
C SER A 14 -44.37 15.53 -24.15
N LEU A 15 -44.13 14.83 -25.25
CA LEU A 15 -43.39 13.56 -25.29
C LEU A 15 -41.86 13.73 -25.05
N PHE A 16 -41.32 14.90 -25.39
CA PHE A 16 -39.88 15.23 -25.11
C PHE A 16 -39.60 15.56 -23.65
N ILE A 17 -40.61 15.98 -22.87
CA ILE A 17 -40.43 16.34 -21.45
C ILE A 17 -40.48 15.08 -20.56
N ILE A 18 -41.02 13.95 -21.04
CA ILE A 18 -41.11 12.70 -20.27
C ILE A 18 -39.84 11.83 -20.44
N SER A 19 -38.93 12.20 -21.36
CA SER A 19 -37.76 11.40 -21.70
C SER A 19 -36.48 11.72 -20.88
N CYS A 20 -36.53 12.54 -19.83
CA CYS A 20 -35.39 12.88 -19.02
C CYS A 20 -35.63 12.78 -17.51
N HIS A 21 -36.21 11.65 -17.08
CA HIS A 21 -36.07 11.26 -15.67
C HIS A 21 -35.72 9.76 -15.62
N HIS A 22 -34.57 9.45 -16.24
CA HIS A 22 -33.80 8.30 -15.78
C HIS A 22 -33.19 8.75 -14.45
N ARG A 23 -33.90 8.48 -13.36
CA ARG A 23 -33.31 8.45 -12.04
C ARG A 23 -32.20 7.40 -12.17
N ASN A 24 -30.95 7.87 -12.21
CA ASN A 24 -29.83 6.95 -12.13
C ASN A 24 -30.02 6.20 -10.81
N ASP A 25 -30.21 4.88 -10.87
CA ASP A 25 -30.25 3.98 -9.69
C ASP A 25 -28.98 4.11 -8.83
N ASP A 26 -27.99 4.88 -9.27
CA ASP A 26 -26.73 5.15 -8.58
C ASP A 26 -26.79 6.37 -7.64
N ASP A 27 -27.81 7.24 -7.71
CA ASP A 27 -27.91 8.44 -6.84
C ASP A 27 -28.18 8.10 -5.37
N ASP A 28 -28.71 6.91 -5.08
CA ASP A 28 -28.98 6.42 -3.72
C ASP A 28 -27.86 5.49 -3.18
N LYS A 29 -26.80 5.19 -3.97
CA LYS A 29 -25.73 4.25 -3.59
C LYS A 29 -24.56 4.97 -2.95
N MET A 30 -24.03 4.38 -1.88
CA MET A 30 -22.80 4.82 -1.24
C MET A 30 -21.58 4.23 -1.98
N ILE A 31 -21.01 5.02 -2.89
CA ILE A 31 -19.85 4.61 -3.69
C ILE A 31 -18.66 5.44 -3.25
N PHE A 32 -17.55 4.77 -2.87
CA PHE A 32 -16.27 5.41 -2.61
C PHE A 32 -15.40 5.40 -3.85
N ARG A 33 -14.91 6.57 -4.26
CA ARG A 33 -14.13 6.77 -5.49
C ARG A 33 -12.73 7.26 -5.17
N TYR A 34 -11.72 6.56 -5.68
CA TYR A 34 -10.35 7.05 -5.59
C TYR A 34 -9.55 6.75 -6.85
N ASN A 35 -8.37 7.38 -6.97
CA ASN A 35 -7.48 7.19 -8.11
C ASN A 35 -6.19 6.49 -7.68
N GLU A 36 -5.74 5.49 -8.46
CA GLU A 36 -4.45 4.81 -8.32
C GLU A 36 -3.63 5.04 -9.61
N ALA A 37 -2.76 6.06 -9.58
CA ALA A 37 -2.03 6.51 -10.77
C ALA A 37 -1.03 5.48 -11.31
N VAL A 38 -0.47 4.62 -10.46
CA VAL A 38 0.49 3.58 -10.87
C VAL A 38 -0.18 2.47 -11.67
N GLY A 39 -1.50 2.27 -11.46
CA GLY A 39 -2.25 1.15 -12.00
C GLY A 39 -2.01 -0.15 -11.21
N ILE A 40 -2.87 -1.12 -11.47
CA ILE A 40 -2.84 -2.43 -10.82
C ILE A 40 -2.45 -3.48 -11.85
N GLN A 41 -1.40 -4.25 -11.57
CA GLN A 41 -0.94 -5.30 -12.48
C GLN A 41 -1.53 -6.66 -12.15
N SER A 42 -1.87 -6.89 -10.89
CA SER A 42 -2.40 -8.16 -10.42
C SER A 42 -3.30 -7.96 -9.22
N LEU A 43 -4.45 -8.62 -9.21
CA LEU A 43 -5.33 -8.79 -8.05
C LEU A 43 -5.15 -10.17 -7.39
N ASP A 44 -4.17 -10.97 -7.81
CA ASP A 44 -3.76 -12.19 -7.12
C ASP A 44 -2.97 -11.82 -5.86
N PRO A 45 -3.40 -12.21 -4.65
CA PRO A 45 -2.74 -11.84 -3.40
C PRO A 45 -1.30 -12.38 -3.31
N ALA A 46 -0.95 -13.43 -4.07
CA ALA A 46 0.42 -13.92 -4.16
C ALA A 46 1.42 -12.88 -4.69
N PHE A 47 0.96 -11.80 -5.32
CA PHE A 47 1.76 -10.72 -5.91
C PHE A 47 1.48 -9.35 -5.32
N SER A 48 0.82 -9.25 -4.17
CA SER A 48 0.43 -8.00 -3.52
C SER A 48 1.61 -7.33 -2.80
N SER A 49 2.63 -6.91 -3.55
CA SER A 49 3.87 -6.32 -3.01
C SER A 49 3.88 -4.80 -2.91
N GLY A 50 3.01 -4.09 -3.61
CA GLY A 50 2.96 -2.62 -3.64
C GLY A 50 1.61 -2.07 -3.21
N GLN A 51 1.57 -0.81 -2.77
CA GLN A 51 0.35 -0.14 -2.28
C GLN A 51 -0.81 -0.24 -3.28
N ALA A 52 -0.55 -0.06 -4.58
CA ALA A 52 -1.55 -0.14 -5.63
C ALA A 52 -2.30 -1.49 -5.68
N ALA A 53 -1.60 -2.60 -5.40
CA ALA A 53 -2.19 -3.93 -5.32
C ALA A 53 -2.71 -4.25 -3.91
N LEU A 54 -2.04 -3.77 -2.86
CA LEU A 54 -2.41 -4.05 -1.47
C LEU A 54 -3.82 -3.52 -1.12
N TRP A 55 -4.16 -2.30 -1.52
CA TRP A 55 -5.46 -1.71 -1.19
C TRP A 55 -6.64 -2.50 -1.76
N PRO A 56 -6.71 -2.82 -3.06
CA PRO A 56 -7.79 -3.67 -3.56
C PRO A 56 -7.72 -5.11 -3.02
N CYS A 57 -6.53 -5.67 -2.77
CA CYS A 57 -6.41 -6.99 -2.13
C CYS A 57 -6.96 -6.99 -0.70
N ASN A 58 -6.81 -5.90 0.07
CA ASN A 58 -7.44 -5.75 1.39
C ASN A 58 -8.98 -5.80 1.32
N MET A 59 -9.54 -5.30 0.24
CA MET A 59 -10.99 -5.28 0.03
C MET A 59 -11.54 -6.63 -0.48
N LEU A 60 -10.68 -7.41 -1.18
CA LEU A 60 -11.07 -8.65 -1.83
C LEU A 60 -10.83 -9.90 -0.98
N TYR A 61 -9.85 -9.87 -0.06
CA TYR A 61 -9.36 -11.07 0.62
C TYR A 61 -9.19 -10.88 2.12
N ASN A 62 -9.29 -12.00 2.84
CA ASN A 62 -8.91 -12.10 4.25
C ASN A 62 -7.88 -13.21 4.46
N GLY A 63 -7.08 -13.07 5.53
CA GLY A 63 -6.17 -14.09 6.02
C GLY A 63 -6.68 -14.75 7.31
N LEU A 64 -5.82 -15.51 7.99
CA LEU A 64 -6.10 -16.09 9.30
C LEU A 64 -6.29 -15.01 10.36
N VAL A 65 -5.44 -13.99 10.31
CA VAL A 65 -5.36 -12.88 11.26
C VAL A 65 -5.22 -11.56 10.48
N ASP A 66 -5.46 -10.45 11.15
CA ASP A 66 -5.19 -9.10 10.62
C ASP A 66 -4.50 -8.25 11.71
N LEU A 67 -4.21 -6.98 11.41
CA LEU A 67 -3.68 -6.01 12.36
C LEU A 67 -4.71 -4.91 12.62
N ASP A 68 -4.84 -4.50 13.87
CA ASP A 68 -5.58 -3.29 14.21
C ASP A 68 -4.73 -2.02 13.96
N ASP A 69 -5.32 -0.83 14.15
CA ASP A 69 -4.66 0.47 13.97
C ASP A 69 -3.44 0.67 14.88
N SER A 70 -3.30 -0.14 15.93
CA SER A 70 -2.15 -0.16 16.84
C SER A 70 -1.11 -1.21 16.46
N LEU A 71 -1.24 -1.86 15.30
CA LEU A 71 -0.41 -2.96 14.80
C LEU A 71 -0.45 -4.22 15.69
N LYS A 72 -1.49 -4.38 16.48
CA LYS A 72 -1.73 -5.58 17.26
C LYS A 72 -2.45 -6.61 16.40
N VAL A 73 -2.01 -7.86 16.49
CA VAL A 73 -2.66 -8.98 15.78
C VAL A 73 -4.04 -9.23 16.35
N ILE A 74 -5.04 -9.26 15.47
CA ILE A 74 -6.44 -9.54 15.77
C ILE A 74 -6.93 -10.77 14.98
N PRO A 75 -7.93 -11.51 15.51
CA PRO A 75 -8.61 -12.56 14.79
C PRO A 75 -9.26 -12.05 13.49
N MET A 76 -9.21 -12.88 12.42
CA MET A 76 -9.95 -12.63 11.19
C MET A 76 -10.73 -13.89 10.78
N ILE A 77 -10.22 -14.74 9.86
CA ILE A 77 -10.85 -16.05 9.59
C ILE A 77 -10.57 -17.05 10.71
N ALA A 78 -9.44 -16.95 11.41
CA ALA A 78 -9.27 -17.66 12.67
C ALA A 78 -10.02 -16.93 13.79
N LYS A 79 -10.85 -17.65 14.56
CA LYS A 79 -11.52 -17.12 15.78
C LYS A 79 -10.51 -16.89 16.90
N HIS A 80 -9.56 -17.81 17.03
CA HIS A 80 -8.45 -17.81 17.97
C HIS A 80 -7.38 -18.78 17.48
N TRP A 81 -6.26 -18.80 18.17
CA TRP A 81 -5.14 -19.71 17.90
C TRP A 81 -4.42 -20.09 19.18
N ASP A 82 -3.79 -21.25 19.16
CA ASP A 82 -2.88 -21.72 20.19
C ASP A 82 -1.45 -21.82 19.65
N ILE A 83 -0.48 -21.52 20.50
CA ILE A 83 0.94 -21.67 20.20
C ILE A 83 1.52 -22.67 21.19
N SER A 84 2.24 -23.69 20.71
CA SER A 84 2.90 -24.67 21.57
C SER A 84 3.94 -24.02 22.49
N GLU A 85 4.25 -24.66 23.62
CA GLU A 85 5.20 -24.13 24.62
C GLU A 85 6.60 -23.85 24.04
N ASP A 86 7.02 -24.63 23.04
CA ASP A 86 8.28 -24.44 22.32
C ASP A 86 8.23 -23.36 21.24
N GLY A 87 7.07 -22.70 21.04
CA GLY A 87 6.86 -21.61 20.09
C GLY A 87 6.92 -22.02 18.61
N LYS A 88 6.77 -23.34 18.30
CA LYS A 88 6.93 -23.85 16.95
C LYS A 88 5.63 -24.21 16.25
N VAL A 89 4.62 -24.66 16.98
CA VAL A 89 3.36 -25.13 16.40
C VAL A 89 2.27 -24.08 16.65
N TYR A 90 1.70 -23.58 15.57
CA TYR A 90 0.58 -22.62 15.58
C TYR A 90 -0.67 -23.37 15.11
N THR A 91 -1.68 -23.47 15.97
CA THR A 91 -2.96 -24.12 15.66
C THR A 91 -4.06 -23.08 15.62
N PHE A 92 -4.68 -22.89 14.47
CA PHE A 92 -5.72 -21.90 14.21
C PHE A 92 -7.09 -22.59 14.16
N PHE A 93 -8.07 -22.02 14.87
CA PHE A 93 -9.46 -22.49 14.89
C PHE A 93 -10.31 -21.54 14.05
N LEU A 94 -10.78 -22.02 12.90
CA LEU A 94 -11.43 -21.19 11.90
C LEU A 94 -12.90 -20.92 12.25
N ARG A 95 -13.40 -19.79 11.73
CA ARG A 95 -14.83 -19.48 11.69
C ARG A 95 -15.55 -20.46 10.77
N ASP A 96 -16.84 -20.61 10.99
CA ASP A 96 -17.70 -21.50 10.20
C ASP A 96 -18.75 -20.75 9.38
N ASP A 97 -18.67 -19.41 9.35
CA ASP A 97 -19.56 -18.50 8.64
C ASP A 97 -18.88 -17.71 7.51
N VAL A 98 -17.68 -18.12 7.08
CA VAL A 98 -16.92 -17.47 6.01
C VAL A 98 -17.13 -18.20 4.69
N TYR A 99 -17.49 -17.44 3.65
CA TYR A 99 -17.75 -17.95 2.31
C TYR A 99 -16.93 -17.20 1.26
N PHE A 100 -16.52 -17.91 0.21
CA PHE A 100 -15.94 -17.27 -0.98
C PHE A 100 -16.97 -16.49 -1.77
N HIS A 101 -16.51 -15.45 -2.47
CA HIS A 101 -17.35 -14.62 -3.32
C HIS A 101 -18.08 -15.45 -4.38
N GLN A 102 -19.34 -15.09 -4.63
CA GLN A 102 -20.01 -15.39 -5.88
C GLN A 102 -19.85 -14.17 -6.78
N THR A 103 -19.29 -14.34 -7.96
CA THR A 103 -19.03 -13.25 -8.91
C THR A 103 -19.70 -13.52 -10.26
N GLU A 104 -19.78 -12.50 -11.13
CA GLU A 104 -20.27 -12.64 -12.50
C GLU A 104 -19.32 -13.50 -13.36
N HIS A 105 -18.04 -13.58 -12.97
CA HIS A 105 -17.00 -14.30 -13.69
C HIS A 105 -16.87 -15.75 -13.23
N PHE A 106 -17.15 -16.03 -11.96
CA PHE A 106 -17.10 -17.38 -11.39
C PHE A 106 -18.16 -17.56 -10.31
N THR A 107 -19.03 -18.54 -10.50
CA THR A 107 -20.12 -18.86 -9.57
C THR A 107 -19.99 -20.32 -9.12
N PHE A 108 -19.86 -20.51 -7.80
CA PHE A 108 -19.94 -21.86 -7.24
C PHE A 108 -21.38 -22.36 -7.31
N PRO A 109 -21.59 -23.67 -7.52
CA PRO A 109 -22.94 -24.26 -7.54
C PRO A 109 -23.72 -23.99 -6.25
N GLU A 110 -23.01 -23.96 -5.11
CA GLU A 110 -23.52 -23.61 -3.80
C GLU A 110 -22.61 -22.59 -3.12
N LYS A 111 -23.01 -22.02 -1.97
CA LYS A 111 -22.13 -21.16 -1.18
C LYS A 111 -20.90 -21.97 -0.74
N ARG A 112 -19.72 -21.61 -1.28
CA ARG A 112 -18.45 -22.28 -1.00
C ARG A 112 -17.85 -21.75 0.29
N LYS A 113 -18.00 -22.55 1.33
CA LYS A 113 -17.44 -22.26 2.67
C LYS A 113 -15.93 -22.43 2.67
N VAL A 114 -15.24 -21.55 3.42
CA VAL A 114 -13.79 -21.69 3.67
C VAL A 114 -13.56 -22.84 4.65
N VAL A 115 -12.60 -23.69 4.32
CA VAL A 115 -12.14 -24.79 5.18
C VAL A 115 -10.61 -24.76 5.35
N ALA A 116 -10.09 -25.48 6.33
CA ALA A 116 -8.65 -25.49 6.64
C ALA A 116 -7.78 -25.93 5.45
N PHE A 117 -8.29 -26.79 4.56
CA PHE A 117 -7.58 -27.18 3.35
C PHE A 117 -7.32 -26.01 2.40
N ASP A 118 -8.21 -25.01 2.35
CA ASP A 118 -8.00 -23.83 1.50
C ASP A 118 -6.77 -23.03 1.94
N PHE A 119 -6.45 -23.00 3.24
CA PHE A 119 -5.21 -22.41 3.74
C PHE A 119 -3.99 -23.25 3.39
N VAL A 120 -4.09 -24.61 3.47
CA VAL A 120 -3.00 -25.48 3.01
C VAL A 120 -2.67 -25.18 1.55
N TYR A 121 -3.68 -25.10 0.69
CA TYR A 121 -3.51 -24.79 -0.73
C TYR A 121 -2.90 -23.38 -0.93
N SER A 122 -3.54 -22.36 -0.34
CA SER A 122 -3.16 -20.94 -0.55
C SER A 122 -1.73 -20.66 -0.13
N LEU A 123 -1.32 -21.12 1.06
CA LEU A 123 0.02 -20.86 1.59
C LEU A 123 1.08 -21.73 0.91
N SER A 124 0.75 -22.97 0.50
CA SER A 124 1.67 -23.81 -0.29
C SER A 124 1.96 -23.19 -1.66
N ARG A 125 0.95 -22.56 -2.29
CA ARG A 125 1.10 -21.88 -3.57
C ARG A 125 2.11 -20.72 -3.52
N ILE A 126 2.23 -20.02 -2.37
CA ILE A 126 3.24 -18.96 -2.20
C ILE A 126 4.67 -19.52 -2.28
N LEU A 127 4.87 -20.76 -1.85
CA LEU A 127 6.16 -21.46 -1.88
C LEU A 127 6.42 -22.22 -3.19
N ASP A 128 5.43 -22.29 -4.08
CA ASP A 128 5.55 -22.96 -5.36
C ASP A 128 6.46 -22.18 -6.31
N PRO A 129 7.55 -22.78 -6.83
CA PRO A 129 8.41 -22.14 -7.80
C PRO A 129 7.71 -21.70 -9.11
N GLU A 130 6.63 -22.40 -9.52
CA GLU A 130 5.85 -22.02 -10.70
C GLU A 130 5.03 -20.74 -10.47
N THR A 131 4.56 -20.53 -9.24
CA THR A 131 3.90 -19.28 -8.84
C THR A 131 4.91 -18.13 -8.77
N ALA A 132 6.14 -18.40 -8.35
CA ALA A 132 7.22 -17.42 -8.22
C ALA A 132 6.82 -16.17 -7.40
N SER A 133 6.06 -16.37 -6.32
CA SER A 133 5.60 -15.28 -5.47
C SER A 133 6.75 -14.54 -4.79
N PRO A 134 6.78 -13.20 -4.83
CA PRO A 134 7.73 -12.42 -4.05
C PRO A 134 7.52 -12.58 -2.53
N GLY A 135 6.36 -13.11 -2.09
CA GLY A 135 6.03 -13.40 -0.69
C GLY A 135 6.63 -14.70 -0.14
N ALA A 136 7.33 -15.50 -0.94
CA ALA A 136 7.85 -16.81 -0.50
C ALA A 136 8.76 -16.74 0.74
N TRP A 137 9.44 -15.62 0.96
CA TRP A 137 10.30 -15.39 2.13
C TRP A 137 9.54 -15.50 3.48
N ILE A 138 8.24 -15.23 3.51
CA ILE A 138 7.37 -15.28 4.70
C ILE A 138 7.44 -16.65 5.38
N PHE A 139 7.52 -17.69 4.57
CA PHE A 139 7.48 -19.08 5.04
C PHE A 139 8.83 -19.77 5.11
N GLN A 140 9.95 -19.02 5.07
CA GLN A 140 11.31 -19.58 5.19
C GLN A 140 11.55 -20.33 6.51
N LYS A 141 10.81 -19.97 7.57
CA LYS A 141 10.90 -20.61 8.89
C LYS A 141 9.93 -21.79 9.07
N VAL A 142 9.07 -22.05 8.10
CA VAL A 142 8.17 -23.20 8.15
C VAL A 142 8.97 -24.49 8.00
N ALA A 143 8.72 -25.44 8.88
CA ALA A 143 9.34 -26.76 8.82
C ALA A 143 8.90 -27.51 7.55
N ARG A 144 9.73 -28.45 7.12
CA ARG A 144 9.42 -29.32 5.98
C ARG A 144 9.41 -30.78 6.43
N ASP A 145 8.50 -31.54 5.83
CA ASP A 145 8.44 -33.01 6.06
C ASP A 145 9.56 -33.75 5.29
N GLU A 146 9.57 -35.07 5.41
CA GLU A 146 10.53 -35.95 4.72
C GLU A 146 10.47 -35.86 3.18
N ALA A 147 9.32 -35.47 2.64
CA ALA A 147 9.12 -35.23 1.23
C ALA A 147 9.43 -33.78 0.81
N ASN A 148 10.06 -32.98 1.70
CA ASN A 148 10.39 -31.58 1.51
C ASN A 148 9.17 -30.65 1.30
N LYS A 149 7.96 -31.08 1.73
CA LYS A 149 6.76 -30.24 1.68
C LYS A 149 6.65 -29.38 2.93
N PRO A 150 6.15 -28.13 2.82
CA PRO A 150 5.94 -27.27 3.98
C PRO A 150 4.91 -27.88 4.92
N MET A 151 5.16 -27.80 6.23
CA MET A 151 4.29 -28.36 7.25
C MET A 151 3.08 -27.47 7.52
N PHE A 152 2.20 -27.36 6.52
CA PHE A 152 0.84 -26.84 6.58
C PHE A 152 -0.11 -28.02 6.65
N LYS A 153 -0.98 -28.08 7.66
CA LYS A 153 -1.85 -29.22 7.88
C LYS A 153 -3.29 -28.81 8.20
N ALA A 154 -4.24 -29.28 7.43
CA ALA A 154 -5.64 -29.32 7.83
C ALA A 154 -5.85 -30.54 8.75
N ILE A 155 -6.17 -30.29 10.02
CA ILE A 155 -6.48 -31.37 10.99
C ILE A 155 -7.91 -31.85 10.75
N ASP A 156 -8.81 -30.90 10.54
CA ASP A 156 -10.19 -31.08 10.11
C ASP A 156 -10.61 -29.83 9.30
N ASP A 157 -11.88 -29.68 8.94
CA ASP A 157 -12.37 -28.56 8.13
C ASP A 157 -12.22 -27.19 8.81
N THR A 158 -12.12 -27.16 10.14
CA THR A 158 -12.08 -25.92 10.94
C THR A 158 -10.78 -25.72 11.70
N THR A 159 -9.86 -26.69 11.64
CA THR A 159 -8.60 -26.63 12.39
C THR A 159 -7.40 -26.71 11.44
N PHE A 160 -6.67 -25.59 11.36
CA PHE A 160 -5.47 -25.45 10.53
C PHE A 160 -4.21 -25.32 11.38
N GLN A 161 -3.13 -25.96 10.98
CA GLN A 161 -1.88 -25.96 11.75
C GLN A 161 -0.68 -25.62 10.87
N ILE A 162 0.23 -24.81 11.41
CA ILE A 162 1.55 -24.48 10.83
C ILE A 162 2.62 -24.91 11.82
N THR A 163 3.66 -25.62 11.34
CA THR A 163 4.81 -25.96 12.15
C THR A 163 6.07 -25.24 11.66
N LEU A 164 6.77 -24.57 12.56
CA LEU A 164 8.04 -23.88 12.28
C LEU A 164 9.23 -24.80 12.61
N ALA A 165 10.34 -24.64 11.89
CA ALA A 165 11.60 -25.33 12.17
C ALA A 165 12.24 -24.83 13.48
N GLU A 166 12.08 -23.55 13.79
CA GLU A 166 12.56 -22.88 14.99
C GLU A 166 11.55 -21.82 15.46
N PRO A 167 11.53 -21.46 16.76
CA PRO A 167 10.64 -20.42 17.26
C PRO A 167 10.91 -19.08 16.56
N PHE A 168 9.82 -18.41 16.13
CA PHE A 168 9.92 -17.13 15.47
C PHE A 168 8.78 -16.20 15.94
N PRO A 169 8.96 -15.43 17.01
CA PRO A 169 7.91 -14.60 17.61
C PRO A 169 7.18 -13.65 16.65
N PRO A 170 7.83 -13.03 15.62
CA PRO A 170 7.13 -12.16 14.67
C PRO A 170 6.20 -12.90 13.70
N PHE A 171 6.22 -14.23 13.66
CA PHE A 171 5.52 -15.03 12.64
C PHE A 171 4.02 -14.73 12.57
N LEU A 172 3.37 -14.59 13.72
CA LEU A 172 1.93 -14.33 13.77
C LEU A 172 1.58 -12.97 13.11
N SER A 173 2.38 -11.93 13.37
CA SER A 173 2.17 -10.62 12.72
C SER A 173 2.44 -10.66 11.22
N ILE A 174 3.36 -11.49 10.78
CA ILE A 174 3.66 -11.67 9.35
C ILE A 174 2.49 -12.35 8.62
N LEU A 175 1.74 -13.23 9.30
CA LEU A 175 0.55 -13.86 8.71
C LEU A 175 -0.60 -12.88 8.41
N ALA A 176 -0.56 -11.65 8.92
CA ALA A 176 -1.49 -10.58 8.55
C ALA A 176 -1.17 -9.97 7.16
N MET A 177 -0.02 -10.27 6.57
CA MET A 177 0.32 -9.80 5.22
C MET A 177 -0.62 -10.42 4.17
N LYS A 178 -1.00 -9.65 3.17
CA LYS A 178 -1.97 -10.11 2.15
C LYS A 178 -1.52 -11.28 1.29
N TYR A 179 -0.24 -11.57 1.25
CA TYR A 179 0.27 -12.85 0.70
C TYR A 179 -0.35 -14.08 1.38
N CYS A 180 -0.72 -13.95 2.66
CA CYS A 180 -1.30 -15.02 3.47
C CYS A 180 -2.83 -15.12 3.35
N SER A 181 -3.43 -14.48 2.36
CA SER A 181 -4.86 -14.55 2.10
C SER A 181 -5.30 -15.93 1.62
N VAL A 182 -6.52 -16.33 2.01
CA VAL A 182 -7.13 -17.55 1.53
C VAL A 182 -7.75 -17.36 0.15
N ILE A 183 -7.55 -18.32 -0.74
CA ILE A 183 -8.09 -18.35 -2.10
C ILE A 183 -8.67 -19.75 -2.40
N PRO A 184 -9.72 -19.83 -3.23
CA PRO A 184 -10.29 -21.12 -3.61
C PRO A 184 -9.49 -21.77 -4.74
N PHE A 185 -9.06 -23.02 -4.54
CA PHE A 185 -8.26 -23.75 -5.52
C PHE A 185 -8.98 -23.92 -6.85
N GLU A 186 -10.31 -24.12 -6.82
CA GLU A 186 -11.14 -24.33 -8.00
C GLU A 186 -11.05 -23.17 -8.99
N VAL A 187 -10.98 -21.95 -8.48
CA VAL A 187 -10.90 -20.73 -9.31
C VAL A 187 -9.50 -20.55 -9.87
N VAL A 188 -8.48 -20.83 -9.04
CA VAL A 188 -7.08 -20.76 -9.50
C VAL A 188 -6.80 -21.81 -10.58
N GLU A 189 -7.30 -23.03 -10.43
CA GLU A 189 -7.17 -24.08 -11.46
C GLU A 189 -7.92 -23.72 -12.74
N HIS A 190 -9.10 -23.09 -12.61
CA HIS A 190 -9.89 -22.69 -13.76
C HIS A 190 -9.21 -21.60 -14.61
N TYR A 191 -8.68 -20.55 -13.95
CA TYR A 191 -8.09 -19.40 -14.63
C TYR A 191 -6.58 -19.47 -14.80
N GLY A 192 -5.89 -20.31 -14.04
CA GLY A 192 -4.44 -20.37 -14.07
C GLY A 192 -3.79 -19.00 -13.86
N LYS A 193 -2.96 -18.56 -14.81
CA LYS A 193 -2.28 -17.25 -14.75
C LYS A 193 -3.23 -16.06 -14.85
N ASP A 194 -4.43 -16.26 -15.41
CA ASP A 194 -5.44 -15.20 -15.52
C ASP A 194 -6.23 -14.98 -14.22
N PHE A 195 -6.00 -15.80 -13.17
CA PHE A 195 -6.55 -15.57 -11.82
C PHE A 195 -6.26 -14.14 -11.34
N ARG A 196 -5.13 -13.54 -11.74
CA ARG A 196 -4.80 -12.15 -11.49
C ARG A 196 -5.89 -11.14 -11.92
N LYS A 197 -6.72 -11.50 -12.91
CA LYS A 197 -7.82 -10.66 -13.45
C LYS A 197 -9.20 -11.06 -12.93
N PHE A 198 -9.35 -12.25 -12.40
CA PHE A 198 -10.62 -12.82 -11.94
C PHE A 198 -10.54 -13.22 -10.46
N PRO A 199 -10.25 -12.25 -9.57
CA PRO A 199 -10.05 -12.52 -8.16
C PRO A 199 -11.34 -13.03 -7.51
N VAL A 200 -11.24 -14.09 -6.75
CA VAL A 200 -12.29 -14.58 -5.86
C VAL A 200 -11.69 -14.77 -4.48
N GLY A 201 -12.18 -14.01 -3.51
CA GLY A 201 -11.74 -14.04 -2.13
C GLY A 201 -12.91 -14.13 -1.17
N THR A 202 -12.70 -13.64 0.05
CA THR A 202 -13.67 -13.66 1.15
C THR A 202 -13.95 -12.26 1.69
N GLY A 203 -13.31 -11.25 1.15
CA GLY A 203 -13.31 -9.87 1.65
C GLY A 203 -14.65 -9.16 1.58
N PRO A 204 -14.71 -7.92 2.13
CA PRO A 204 -15.94 -7.12 2.17
C PRO A 204 -16.46 -6.71 0.80
N PHE A 205 -15.62 -6.71 -0.21
CA PHE A 205 -16.01 -6.41 -1.59
C PHE A 205 -15.60 -7.55 -2.51
N LYS A 206 -16.33 -7.70 -3.61
CA LYS A 206 -16.08 -8.63 -4.71
C LYS A 206 -15.89 -7.87 -6.01
N MET A 207 -15.06 -8.36 -6.91
CA MET A 207 -14.84 -7.73 -8.20
C MET A 207 -16.09 -7.80 -9.06
N GLN A 208 -16.45 -6.66 -9.65
CA GLN A 208 -17.50 -6.56 -10.66
C GLN A 208 -16.92 -6.38 -12.06
N LEU A 209 -15.98 -5.42 -12.19
CA LEU A 209 -15.40 -5.05 -13.48
C LEU A 209 -13.96 -4.60 -13.26
N TRP A 210 -13.04 -5.09 -14.09
CA TRP A 210 -11.71 -4.54 -14.21
C TRP A 210 -11.36 -4.32 -15.67
N GLU A 211 -11.25 -3.06 -16.05
CA GLU A 211 -10.73 -2.59 -17.33
C GLU A 211 -9.34 -2.03 -17.10
N GLU A 212 -8.31 -2.82 -17.48
CA GLU A 212 -6.91 -2.50 -17.19
C GLU A 212 -6.53 -1.10 -17.70
N GLY A 213 -5.93 -0.29 -16.84
CA GLY A 213 -5.54 1.09 -17.15
C GLY A 213 -6.68 2.10 -17.22
N VAL A 214 -7.94 1.69 -17.02
CA VAL A 214 -9.10 2.57 -17.06
C VAL A 214 -9.81 2.62 -15.73
N LYS A 215 -10.33 1.49 -15.23
CA LYS A 215 -11.07 1.43 -13.96
C LYS A 215 -11.15 0.03 -13.38
N LEU A 216 -11.25 -0.03 -12.06
CA LEU A 216 -11.65 -1.23 -11.31
C LEU A 216 -12.87 -0.88 -10.46
N VAL A 217 -13.91 -1.70 -10.54
CA VAL A 217 -15.13 -1.56 -9.75
C VAL A 217 -15.32 -2.79 -8.88
N LEU A 218 -15.40 -2.56 -7.59
CA LEU A 218 -15.68 -3.56 -6.57
C LEU A 218 -17.05 -3.30 -6.01
N ARG A 219 -17.88 -4.35 -5.84
CA ARG A 219 -19.21 -4.29 -5.20
C ARG A 219 -19.18 -4.94 -3.83
N LYS A 220 -20.08 -4.50 -2.98
CA LYS A 220 -20.36 -5.11 -1.68
C LYS A 220 -20.50 -6.63 -1.80
N ASN A 221 -19.88 -7.35 -0.85
CA ASN A 221 -20.07 -8.77 -0.64
C ASN A 221 -21.18 -8.97 0.39
N GLU A 222 -22.33 -9.44 -0.05
CA GLU A 222 -23.50 -9.67 0.79
C GLU A 222 -23.30 -10.86 1.76
N LEU A 223 -22.28 -11.68 1.52
CA LEU A 223 -21.92 -12.83 2.37
C LEU A 223 -20.76 -12.51 3.31
N TYR A 224 -20.32 -11.24 3.39
CA TYR A 224 -19.22 -10.87 4.27
C TYR A 224 -19.60 -11.16 5.74
N PHE A 225 -18.68 -11.74 6.48
CA PHE A 225 -18.97 -12.28 7.81
C PHE A 225 -18.91 -11.27 8.95
N GLU A 226 -18.27 -10.12 8.73
CA GLU A 226 -18.14 -9.12 9.78
C GLU A 226 -19.38 -8.25 9.92
N LYS A 227 -19.60 -7.83 11.17
CA LYS A 227 -20.69 -6.93 11.58
C LYS A 227 -20.10 -5.85 12.47
N ASP A 228 -20.79 -4.70 12.48
CA ASP A 228 -20.49 -3.66 13.46
C ASP A 228 -20.95 -4.02 14.88
N GLU A 229 -20.67 -3.16 15.85
CA GLU A 229 -21.08 -3.32 17.26
C GLU A 229 -22.61 -3.37 17.45
N GLN A 230 -23.37 -2.83 16.52
CA GLN A 230 -24.83 -2.83 16.50
C GLN A 230 -25.41 -4.06 15.80
N GLY A 231 -24.57 -4.92 15.21
CA GLY A 231 -24.94 -6.13 14.47
C GLY A 231 -25.31 -5.89 13.02
N ASN A 232 -25.07 -4.69 12.46
CA ASN A 232 -25.28 -4.41 11.05
C ASN A 232 -24.20 -5.07 10.20
N GLN A 233 -24.60 -5.56 9.03
CA GLN A 233 -23.69 -6.23 8.09
C GLN A 233 -22.73 -5.22 7.45
N LEU A 234 -21.44 -5.47 7.56
CA LEU A 234 -20.41 -4.73 6.85
C LEU A 234 -20.22 -5.26 5.40
N PRO A 235 -19.68 -4.45 4.49
CA PRO A 235 -19.37 -3.03 4.59
C PRO A 235 -20.62 -2.15 4.45
N TYR A 236 -20.58 -0.89 4.87
CA TYR A 236 -21.65 0.08 4.64
C TYR A 236 -21.72 0.53 3.18
N LEU A 237 -20.55 0.70 2.53
CA LEU A 237 -20.46 1.11 1.14
C LEU A 237 -21.04 0.05 0.20
N ASP A 238 -21.76 0.48 -0.84
CA ASP A 238 -22.27 -0.39 -1.89
C ASP A 238 -21.21 -0.77 -2.91
N ALA A 239 -20.25 0.14 -3.16
CA ALA A 239 -19.17 -0.08 -4.12
C ALA A 239 -17.93 0.76 -3.81
N VAL A 240 -16.79 0.31 -4.37
CA VAL A 240 -15.54 1.08 -4.50
C VAL A 240 -15.20 1.17 -5.98
N ALA A 241 -14.99 2.38 -6.49
CA ALA A 241 -14.58 2.64 -7.85
C ALA A 241 -13.18 3.24 -7.90
N ILE A 242 -12.26 2.57 -8.58
CA ILE A 242 -10.87 2.97 -8.68
C ILE A 242 -10.59 3.38 -10.12
N SER A 243 -10.15 4.61 -10.34
CA SER A 243 -9.68 5.12 -11.63
C SER A 243 -8.16 5.03 -11.74
N PHE A 244 -7.63 5.08 -12.98
CA PHE A 244 -6.18 4.99 -13.25
C PHE A 244 -5.69 6.22 -14.03
N ILE A 245 -5.96 7.42 -13.49
CA ILE A 245 -5.54 8.69 -14.08
C ILE A 245 -4.07 8.92 -13.73
N ILE A 246 -3.18 8.84 -14.72
CA ILE A 246 -1.73 8.99 -14.53
C ILE A 246 -1.35 10.47 -14.41
N ASP A 247 -2.00 11.36 -15.17
CA ASP A 247 -1.72 12.79 -15.14
C ASP A 247 -2.15 13.41 -13.81
N LYS A 248 -1.20 13.97 -13.09
CA LYS A 248 -1.40 14.51 -11.73
C LYS A 248 -2.31 15.76 -11.74
N GLN A 249 -2.28 16.55 -12.80
CA GLN A 249 -3.16 17.72 -12.93
C GLN A 249 -4.59 17.27 -13.14
N ALA A 250 -4.81 16.30 -14.01
CA ALA A 250 -6.14 15.74 -14.24
C ALA A 250 -6.69 15.09 -12.95
N GLN A 251 -5.88 14.30 -12.23
CA GLN A 251 -6.25 13.73 -10.94
C GLN A 251 -6.67 14.81 -9.93
N PHE A 252 -5.85 15.87 -9.78
CA PHE A 252 -6.15 16.98 -8.88
C PHE A 252 -7.45 17.70 -9.27
N MET A 253 -7.67 17.94 -10.55
CA MET A 253 -8.90 18.57 -11.05
C MET A 253 -10.14 17.71 -10.81
N GLU A 254 -10.05 16.40 -10.98
CA GLU A 254 -11.17 15.47 -10.71
C GLU A 254 -11.49 15.40 -9.20
N PHE A 255 -10.46 15.46 -8.33
CA PHE A 255 -10.67 15.59 -6.89
C PHE A 255 -11.36 16.90 -6.52
N MET A 256 -10.90 18.04 -7.05
CA MET A 256 -11.51 19.35 -6.78
C MET A 256 -12.95 19.48 -7.30
N LYS A 257 -13.33 18.70 -8.32
CA LYS A 257 -14.72 18.61 -8.83
C LYS A 257 -15.61 17.68 -8.00
N GLY A 258 -15.05 16.89 -7.09
CA GLY A 258 -15.78 15.85 -6.35
C GLY A 258 -16.07 14.57 -7.16
N SER A 259 -15.39 14.36 -8.29
CA SER A 259 -15.46 13.11 -9.06
C SER A 259 -14.67 11.98 -8.38
N ILE A 260 -13.73 12.33 -7.49
CA ILE A 260 -12.91 11.46 -6.66
C ILE A 260 -13.14 11.89 -5.21
N ASP A 261 -13.47 10.94 -4.33
CA ASP A 261 -13.79 11.18 -2.92
C ASP A 261 -12.54 11.21 -2.04
N PHE A 262 -11.44 10.61 -2.52
CA PHE A 262 -10.21 10.45 -1.74
C PHE A 262 -8.96 10.58 -2.61
N MET A 263 -7.98 11.32 -2.11
CA MET A 263 -6.67 11.46 -2.71
C MET A 263 -5.58 11.12 -1.67
N SER A 264 -4.76 10.11 -1.96
CA SER A 264 -3.63 9.73 -1.12
C SER A 264 -2.40 10.55 -1.50
N GLY A 265 -1.91 11.33 -0.53
CA GLY A 265 -0.79 12.22 -0.73
C GLY A 265 -1.13 13.47 -1.58
N VAL A 266 -0.37 14.51 -1.40
CA VAL A 266 -0.50 15.77 -2.14
C VAL A 266 0.74 15.95 -3.01
N ASP A 267 0.55 16.06 -4.32
CA ASP A 267 1.67 16.37 -5.21
C ASP A 267 2.30 17.72 -4.84
N PRO A 268 3.65 17.82 -4.79
CA PRO A 268 4.34 19.05 -4.45
C PRO A 268 3.91 20.27 -5.27
N CYS A 269 3.45 20.09 -6.53
CA CYS A 269 2.98 21.19 -7.37
C CYS A 269 1.67 21.80 -6.87
N TYR A 270 0.83 21.03 -6.15
CA TYR A 270 -0.48 21.48 -5.67
C TYR A 270 -0.55 21.63 -4.15
N LYS A 271 0.54 21.37 -3.43
CA LYS A 271 0.56 21.43 -1.96
C LYS A 271 0.11 22.78 -1.40
N ASP A 272 0.54 23.89 -2.01
CA ASP A 272 0.21 25.23 -1.53
C ASP A 272 -1.24 25.65 -1.83
N ALA A 273 -1.93 24.95 -2.74
CA ALA A 273 -3.36 25.13 -2.97
C ALA A 273 -4.20 24.45 -1.87
N LEU A 274 -3.74 23.32 -1.34
CA LEU A 274 -4.46 22.53 -0.34
C LEU A 274 -3.98 22.78 1.09
N LEU A 275 -2.69 23.08 1.28
CA LEU A 275 -2.05 23.11 2.59
C LEU A 275 -1.41 24.47 2.90
N THR A 276 -1.52 24.86 4.15
CA THR A 276 -0.72 25.97 4.70
C THR A 276 0.73 25.52 4.90
N ARG A 277 1.62 26.44 5.18
CA ARG A 277 3.02 26.12 5.55
C ARG A 277 3.15 25.37 6.88
N ALA A 278 2.10 25.36 7.69
CA ALA A 278 2.05 24.63 8.95
C ALA A 278 1.59 23.19 8.79
N GLY A 279 1.25 22.74 7.57
CA GLY A 279 0.78 21.37 7.31
C GLY A 279 -0.71 21.18 7.65
N THR A 280 -1.48 22.22 7.78
CA THR A 280 -2.94 22.17 7.95
C THR A 280 -3.64 22.48 6.65
N LEU A 281 -4.94 22.16 6.52
CA LEU A 281 -5.72 22.57 5.35
C LEU A 281 -5.71 24.10 5.18
N ASN A 282 -5.63 24.52 3.91
CA ASN A 282 -5.83 25.92 3.55
C ASN A 282 -7.28 26.31 3.89
N PRO A 283 -7.52 27.45 4.58
CA PRO A 283 -8.86 27.93 4.90
C PRO A 283 -9.81 28.01 3.71
N ASP A 284 -9.30 28.31 2.51
CA ASP A 284 -10.09 28.44 1.28
C ASP A 284 -10.75 27.13 0.82
N VAL A 285 -10.27 25.99 1.30
CA VAL A 285 -10.79 24.65 0.94
C VAL A 285 -11.28 23.84 2.15
N ALA A 286 -11.09 24.34 3.36
CA ALA A 286 -11.40 23.61 4.60
C ALA A 286 -12.88 23.26 4.77
N ASP A 287 -13.79 24.02 4.15
CA ASP A 287 -15.24 23.76 4.16
C ASP A 287 -15.64 22.69 3.12
N GLN A 288 -14.75 22.34 2.19
CA GLN A 288 -15.06 21.44 1.07
C GLN A 288 -14.47 20.03 1.24
N MET A 289 -13.45 19.90 2.08
CA MET A 289 -12.74 18.63 2.24
C MET A 289 -12.22 18.44 3.67
N ASN A 290 -11.93 17.19 4.03
CA ASN A 290 -11.29 16.83 5.28
C ASN A 290 -9.86 16.35 5.03
N MET A 291 -8.95 16.67 5.94
CA MET A 291 -7.59 16.17 5.95
C MET A 291 -7.45 15.08 7.00
N ILE A 292 -7.07 13.88 6.58
CA ILE A 292 -6.74 12.77 7.47
C ILE A 292 -5.23 12.62 7.48
N THR A 293 -4.65 12.60 8.67
CA THR A 293 -3.22 12.35 8.87
C THR A 293 -3.02 11.13 9.73
N ALA A 294 -2.04 10.31 9.36
CA ALA A 294 -1.64 9.13 10.14
C ALA A 294 -0.13 8.96 10.06
N PRO A 295 0.51 8.31 11.05
CA PRO A 295 1.91 7.93 10.94
C PRO A 295 2.11 7.03 9.73
N TYR A 296 2.90 7.49 8.75
CA TYR A 296 3.27 6.66 7.62
C TYR A 296 4.51 5.84 7.99
N LEU A 297 4.33 4.52 8.12
CA LEU A 297 5.37 3.60 8.60
C LEU A 297 6.42 3.30 7.53
N ASN A 298 6.93 4.35 6.92
CA ASN A 298 7.96 4.30 5.90
C ASN A 298 9.09 5.28 6.21
N THR A 299 10.32 4.93 5.82
CA THR A 299 11.48 5.79 5.93
C THR A 299 12.08 5.99 4.54
N GLU A 300 12.10 7.22 4.07
CA GLU A 300 12.84 7.62 2.87
C GLU A 300 14.31 7.85 3.23
N TYR A 301 15.23 7.33 2.43
CA TYR A 301 16.65 7.36 2.76
C TYR A 301 17.55 7.49 1.53
N LEU A 302 18.76 7.95 1.76
CA LEU A 302 19.85 7.89 0.80
C LEU A 302 20.69 6.63 1.04
N GLY A 303 20.75 5.74 0.08
CA GLY A 303 21.61 4.55 0.12
C GLY A 303 23.00 4.82 -0.43
N PHE A 304 24.05 4.38 0.28
CA PHE A 304 25.43 4.47 -0.20
C PHE A 304 25.84 3.17 -0.90
N LEU A 305 26.22 3.28 -2.17
CA LEU A 305 26.79 2.15 -2.92
C LEU A 305 28.26 1.98 -2.57
N LEU A 306 28.57 0.97 -1.75
CA LEU A 306 29.92 0.69 -1.26
C LEU A 306 30.59 -0.41 -2.11
N LYS A 307 30.81 -0.14 -3.42
CA LYS A 307 31.59 -1.03 -4.27
C LYS A 307 33.09 -0.77 -4.10
N ASN A 308 33.87 -1.86 -4.04
CA ASN A 308 35.32 -1.82 -3.88
C ASN A 308 36.10 -1.86 -5.22
N ASP A 309 35.41 -1.79 -6.35
CA ASP A 309 36.01 -1.77 -7.69
C ASP A 309 36.61 -0.41 -8.06
N ASP A 310 36.29 0.65 -7.32
CA ASP A 310 36.93 1.96 -7.42
C ASP A 310 37.55 2.34 -6.05
N PRO A 311 38.90 2.21 -5.87
CA PRO A 311 39.55 2.55 -4.63
C PRO A 311 39.53 4.07 -4.32
N ASN A 312 39.19 4.91 -5.31
CA ASN A 312 39.06 6.36 -5.13
C ASN A 312 37.64 6.78 -4.74
N ASN A 313 36.70 5.84 -4.63
CA ASN A 313 35.31 6.15 -4.23
C ASN A 313 35.30 6.78 -2.82
N PRO A 314 34.97 8.09 -2.68
CA PRO A 314 35.01 8.77 -1.40
C PRO A 314 34.03 8.18 -0.39
N LEU A 315 32.95 7.51 -0.86
CA LEU A 315 31.94 6.87 0.00
C LEU A 315 32.48 5.66 0.77
N LEU A 316 33.65 5.10 0.41
CA LEU A 316 34.30 4.05 1.20
C LEU A 316 34.78 4.58 2.54
N LYS A 317 35.06 5.89 2.66
CA LYS A 317 35.44 6.52 3.92
C LYS A 317 34.22 6.78 4.79
N LYS A 318 34.26 6.28 6.03
CA LYS A 318 33.14 6.46 6.98
C LYS A 318 32.87 7.93 7.27
N GLU A 319 33.93 8.72 7.41
CA GLU A 319 33.91 10.14 7.72
C GLU A 319 33.15 10.93 6.61
N VAL A 320 33.30 10.56 5.35
CA VAL A 320 32.57 11.17 4.24
C VAL A 320 31.07 10.86 4.35
N ARG A 321 30.69 9.60 4.62
CA ARG A 321 29.27 9.24 4.79
C ARG A 321 28.65 9.95 5.98
N GLN A 322 29.39 10.10 7.07
CA GLN A 322 28.93 10.87 8.24
C GLN A 322 28.83 12.36 7.93
N ALA A 323 29.80 12.95 7.20
CA ALA A 323 29.73 14.34 6.76
C ALA A 323 28.50 14.62 5.90
N ILE A 324 28.15 13.72 4.97
CA ILE A 324 26.92 13.82 4.20
C ILE A 324 25.68 13.83 5.11
N ASN A 325 25.65 12.96 6.12
CA ASN A 325 24.51 12.89 7.04
C ASN A 325 24.35 14.16 7.91
N TYR A 326 25.43 14.80 8.33
CA TYR A 326 25.40 16.08 9.05
C TYR A 326 25.24 17.30 8.13
N GLY A 327 25.43 17.13 6.82
CA GLY A 327 25.66 18.21 5.87
C GLY A 327 24.43 18.87 5.29
N PHE A 328 23.22 18.37 5.50
CA PHE A 328 21.98 19.00 5.02
C PHE A 328 20.90 19.06 6.09
N ASP A 329 20.10 20.14 6.05
CA ASP A 329 19.08 20.43 7.05
C ASP A 329 17.75 19.75 6.67
N ARG A 330 17.47 18.56 7.27
CA ARG A 330 16.25 17.77 7.05
C ARG A 330 15.01 18.49 7.55
N GLU A 331 15.08 19.20 8.67
CA GLU A 331 13.93 19.91 9.24
C GLU A 331 13.50 21.06 8.32
N LYS A 332 14.48 21.82 7.83
CA LYS A 332 14.25 22.90 6.88
C LYS A 332 13.72 22.37 5.54
N MET A 333 14.26 21.22 5.07
CA MET A 333 13.79 20.53 3.88
C MET A 333 12.31 20.14 3.99
N ILE A 334 11.88 19.48 5.07
CA ILE A 334 10.48 19.10 5.33
C ILE A 334 9.59 20.34 5.43
N ARG A 335 10.04 21.36 6.14
CA ARG A 335 9.29 22.62 6.32
C ARG A 335 8.96 23.30 4.99
N TYR A 336 9.92 23.41 4.09
CA TYR A 336 9.75 24.20 2.86
C TYR A 336 9.31 23.38 1.66
N LEU A 337 9.71 22.12 1.57
CA LEU A 337 9.39 21.28 0.42
C LEU A 337 8.21 20.35 0.66
N ARG A 338 7.80 20.17 1.92
CA ARG A 338 6.69 19.26 2.29
C ARG A 338 5.67 19.90 3.22
N ASN A 339 5.68 21.24 3.40
CA ASN A 339 4.75 21.99 4.26
C ASN A 339 4.59 21.38 5.66
N ASN A 340 5.69 20.94 6.28
CA ASN A 340 5.73 20.21 7.56
C ASN A 340 4.99 18.85 7.57
N ILE A 341 4.67 18.26 6.42
CA ILE A 341 4.17 16.89 6.34
C ILE A 341 5.36 15.92 6.35
N GLY A 342 5.43 15.08 7.36
CA GLY A 342 6.52 14.13 7.59
C GLY A 342 7.47 14.54 8.71
N ASN A 343 8.41 13.63 9.04
CA ASN A 343 9.41 13.80 10.10
C ASN A 343 10.82 13.84 9.51
N ALA A 344 11.68 14.68 10.09
CA ALA A 344 13.08 14.81 9.66
C ALA A 344 13.94 13.57 9.97
N GLN A 345 13.41 12.60 10.72
CA GLN A 345 14.01 11.30 11.05
C GLN A 345 15.47 11.40 11.56
N VAL A 346 15.68 12.19 12.61
CA VAL A 346 17.00 12.37 13.23
C VAL A 346 17.33 11.32 14.29
N SER A 347 16.41 10.40 14.58
CA SER A 347 16.52 9.37 15.63
C SER A 347 16.66 7.95 15.07
N GLY A 348 17.37 7.79 13.97
CA GLY A 348 17.66 6.49 13.35
C GLY A 348 16.70 6.14 12.21
N PHE A 349 16.58 4.84 11.91
CA PHE A 349 15.88 4.36 10.70
C PHE A 349 14.43 3.93 10.96
N VAL A 350 14.08 3.62 12.22
CA VAL A 350 12.72 3.17 12.58
C VAL A 350 11.76 4.37 12.59
N PRO A 351 10.64 4.33 11.85
CA PRO A 351 9.65 5.41 11.85
C PRO A 351 9.01 5.63 13.22
N GLU A 352 8.65 6.88 13.53
CA GLU A 352 8.06 7.29 14.81
C GLU A 352 6.77 6.53 15.18
N GLY A 353 5.96 6.13 14.21
CA GLY A 353 4.74 5.36 14.43
C GLY A 353 4.95 3.89 14.81
N MET A 354 6.17 3.37 14.76
CA MET A 354 6.46 1.98 15.11
C MET A 354 6.65 1.83 16.62
N LEU A 355 6.12 0.74 17.21
CA LEU A 355 6.28 0.42 18.63
C LEU A 355 7.73 0.28 19.09
N SER A 356 8.64 -0.06 18.17
CA SER A 356 10.08 -0.18 18.43
C SER A 356 10.85 1.15 18.33
N PHE A 357 10.18 2.26 17.96
CA PHE A 357 10.82 3.58 17.91
C PHE A 357 11.25 4.05 19.30
N ASN A 358 12.49 4.54 19.41
CA ASN A 358 12.99 5.07 20.69
C ASN A 358 14.08 6.13 20.41
N ALA A 359 13.67 7.40 20.46
CA ALA A 359 14.55 8.56 20.24
C ALA A 359 15.59 8.77 21.34
N GLU A 360 15.33 8.25 22.57
CA GLU A 360 16.31 8.37 23.66
C GLU A 360 17.46 7.40 23.50
N ARG A 361 17.14 6.18 23.05
CA ARG A 361 18.12 5.10 22.89
C ARG A 361 18.88 5.18 21.56
N VAL A 362 18.21 5.60 20.49
CA VAL A 362 18.81 5.67 19.16
C VAL A 362 19.06 7.13 18.79
N LYS A 363 20.33 7.50 18.67
CA LYS A 363 20.76 8.81 18.20
C LYS A 363 21.18 8.69 16.74
N GLY A 364 20.55 9.47 15.88
CA GLY A 364 20.89 9.59 14.46
C GLY A 364 21.81 10.79 14.21
N TYR A 365 21.54 11.49 13.11
CA TYR A 365 22.31 12.64 12.64
C TYR A 365 21.40 13.87 12.56
N ASP A 366 21.74 14.90 13.31
CA ASP A 366 21.17 16.24 13.19
C ASP A 366 21.89 17.06 12.09
N TYR A 367 21.43 18.26 11.82
CA TYR A 367 22.13 19.19 10.94
C TYR A 367 23.27 19.86 11.67
N ASN A 368 24.51 19.57 11.26
CA ASN A 368 25.72 20.14 11.88
C ASN A 368 26.83 20.34 10.83
N PRO A 369 26.78 21.45 10.08
CA PRO A 369 27.72 21.71 9.01
C PRO A 369 29.19 21.85 9.50
N GLU A 370 29.43 22.32 10.73
CA GLU A 370 30.75 22.40 11.31
C GLU A 370 31.36 21.00 11.52
N LYS A 371 30.53 20.09 12.07
CA LYS A 371 30.90 18.68 12.23
C LYS A 371 31.15 17.98 10.90
N ALA A 372 30.35 18.30 9.90
CA ALA A 372 30.55 17.79 8.54
C ALA A 372 31.90 18.21 7.96
N LEU A 373 32.30 19.50 8.12
CA LEU A 373 33.59 20.02 7.67
C LEU A 373 34.77 19.37 8.41
N GLU A 374 34.65 19.15 9.74
CA GLU A 374 35.68 18.43 10.52
C GLU A 374 35.89 17.00 9.97
N LEU A 375 34.77 16.28 9.70
CA LEU A 375 34.81 14.92 9.17
C LEU A 375 35.41 14.86 7.76
N LEU A 376 35.09 15.84 6.91
CA LEU A 376 35.69 15.97 5.59
C LEU A 376 37.23 16.18 5.69
N ALA A 377 37.67 17.04 6.61
CA ALA A 377 39.11 17.25 6.84
C ALA A 377 39.81 15.97 7.31
N GLN A 378 39.20 15.20 8.23
CA GLN A 378 39.68 13.90 8.68
C GLN A 378 39.77 12.88 7.53
N ALA A 379 38.81 12.95 6.59
CA ALA A 379 38.80 12.11 5.39
C ALA A 379 39.86 12.53 4.35
N GLY A 380 40.60 13.63 4.56
CA GLY A 380 41.57 14.15 3.63
C GLY A 380 41.00 15.14 2.59
N TYR A 381 39.79 15.66 2.82
CA TYR A 381 39.09 16.63 1.94
C TYR A 381 38.76 17.93 2.70
N PRO A 382 39.74 18.68 3.24
CA PRO A 382 39.50 19.90 4.00
C PRO A 382 38.72 20.92 3.14
N ASN A 383 37.54 21.35 3.64
CA ASN A 383 36.58 22.19 2.90
C ASN A 383 36.24 21.63 1.52
N GLY A 384 36.14 20.30 1.39
CA GLY A 384 35.83 19.60 0.14
C GLY A 384 36.97 19.61 -0.90
N LYS A 385 38.14 20.17 -0.61
CA LYS A 385 39.22 20.28 -1.57
C LYS A 385 39.71 18.92 -2.05
N GLY A 386 39.66 18.68 -3.36
CA GLY A 386 40.09 17.43 -4.00
C GLY A 386 39.08 16.29 -3.87
N MET A 387 37.88 16.56 -3.38
CA MET A 387 36.82 15.54 -3.27
C MET A 387 36.28 15.16 -4.66
N PRO A 388 36.22 13.86 -5.01
CA PRO A 388 35.59 13.40 -6.24
C PRO A 388 34.10 13.70 -6.24
N GLU A 389 33.53 13.91 -7.43
CA GLU A 389 32.08 14.06 -7.61
C GLU A 389 31.34 12.78 -7.25
N ILE A 390 30.25 12.92 -6.51
CA ILE A 390 29.35 11.84 -6.13
C ILE A 390 28.11 11.88 -7.03
N ALA A 391 27.82 10.78 -7.73
CA ALA A 391 26.58 10.63 -8.48
C ALA A 391 25.45 10.21 -7.53
N LEU A 392 24.35 10.97 -7.53
CA LEU A 392 23.12 10.66 -6.81
C LEU A 392 22.03 10.30 -7.81
N SER A 393 21.69 9.02 -7.89
CA SER A 393 20.58 8.53 -8.71
C SER A 393 19.25 8.81 -8.01
N VAL A 394 18.31 9.40 -8.74
CA VAL A 394 17.02 9.86 -8.19
C VAL A 394 15.89 9.66 -9.20
N SER A 395 14.68 9.33 -8.73
CA SER A 395 13.47 9.39 -9.56
C SER A 395 12.95 10.84 -9.65
N ALA A 396 12.17 11.14 -10.68
CA ALA A 396 11.58 12.46 -10.87
C ALA A 396 10.74 12.95 -9.67
N ALA A 397 10.12 12.01 -8.92
CA ALA A 397 9.29 12.32 -7.75
C ALA A 397 10.07 12.92 -6.56
N TYR A 398 11.38 12.67 -6.49
CA TYR A 398 12.25 13.14 -5.40
C TYR A 398 13.27 14.19 -5.85
N LEU A 399 13.14 14.69 -7.08
CA LEU A 399 14.13 15.59 -7.68
C LEU A 399 14.32 16.87 -6.86
N ASP A 400 13.24 17.47 -6.38
CA ASP A 400 13.26 18.68 -5.56
C ASP A 400 14.02 18.50 -4.23
N LEU A 401 13.79 17.37 -3.55
CA LEU A 401 14.54 17.01 -2.32
C LEU A 401 16.02 16.81 -2.62
N CYS A 402 16.35 16.11 -3.70
CA CYS A 402 17.73 15.85 -4.07
C CYS A 402 18.46 17.10 -4.54
N GLN A 403 17.79 18.05 -5.18
CA GLN A 403 18.33 19.37 -5.50
C GLN A 403 18.63 20.19 -4.23
N TYR A 404 17.77 20.12 -3.22
CA TYR A 404 18.03 20.74 -1.93
C TYR A 404 19.28 20.13 -1.26
N ILE A 405 19.37 18.79 -1.23
CA ILE A 405 20.53 18.07 -0.67
C ILE A 405 21.80 18.43 -1.45
N GLN A 406 21.75 18.44 -2.78
CA GLN A 406 22.87 18.85 -3.64
C GLN A 406 23.37 20.27 -3.29
N HIS A 407 22.43 21.20 -3.13
CA HIS A 407 22.76 22.57 -2.76
C HIS A 407 23.47 22.65 -1.41
N ASP A 408 22.90 22.06 -0.35
CA ASP A 408 23.46 22.14 1.00
C ASP A 408 24.84 21.44 1.09
N LEU A 409 24.98 20.27 0.45
CA LEU A 409 26.26 19.57 0.38
C LEU A 409 27.30 20.36 -0.45
N GLY A 410 26.87 21.06 -1.49
CA GLY A 410 27.70 21.95 -2.29
C GLY A 410 28.30 23.09 -1.47
N LEU A 411 27.58 23.65 -0.49
CA LEU A 411 28.09 24.68 0.43
C LEU A 411 29.27 24.17 1.31
N LEU A 412 29.34 22.85 1.53
CA LEU A 412 30.43 22.19 2.26
C LEU A 412 31.57 21.74 1.33
N GLY A 413 31.45 21.98 0.02
CA GLY A 413 32.44 21.55 -0.97
C GLY A 413 32.30 20.08 -1.37
N ILE A 414 31.18 19.43 -1.09
CA ILE A 414 30.87 18.07 -1.55
C ILE A 414 30.19 18.18 -2.92
N PRO A 415 30.88 17.84 -4.04
CA PRO A 415 30.28 17.93 -5.36
C PRO A 415 29.33 16.76 -5.59
N VAL A 416 28.03 17.06 -5.84
CA VAL A 416 26.99 16.06 -6.11
C VAL A 416 26.40 16.31 -7.49
N ARG A 417 26.36 15.27 -8.32
CA ARG A 417 25.67 15.27 -9.61
C ARG A 417 24.39 14.43 -9.53
N LEU A 418 23.29 15.00 -9.98
CA LEU A 418 22.01 14.27 -10.00
C LEU A 418 21.86 13.49 -11.30
N ASP A 419 21.59 12.20 -11.19
CA ASP A 419 21.25 11.29 -12.28
C ASP A 419 19.77 10.92 -12.18
N VAL A 420 18.92 11.61 -12.97
CA VAL A 420 17.48 11.37 -12.95
C VAL A 420 17.17 10.10 -13.73
N GLN A 421 16.63 9.10 -13.03
CA GLN A 421 16.24 7.82 -13.58
C GLN A 421 14.73 7.81 -13.86
N GLN A 422 14.31 7.16 -14.94
CA GLN A 422 12.91 6.82 -15.13
C GLN A 422 12.52 5.76 -14.08
N ALA A 423 11.34 5.91 -13.47
CA ALA A 423 10.81 4.87 -12.59
C ALA A 423 10.64 3.57 -13.40
N ALA A 424 11.24 2.48 -12.91
CA ALA A 424 11.15 1.17 -13.53
C ALA A 424 9.77 0.55 -13.33
#